data_e7a378927ada6410df27cca39bff963d
#
_entry.id   e7a378927ada6410df27cca39bff963d
#
_cell.length_a   1.000
_cell.length_b   1.000
_cell.length_c   1.000
_cell.angle_alpha   90.00
_cell.angle_beta   90.00
_cell.angle_gamma   90.00
#
_symmetry.space_group_name_H-M   'P 1'
#
loop_
_entity.id
_entity.type
_entity.pdbx_description
1 polymer ?
#
loop_
_entity_poly.entity_id
_entity_poly.type
_entity_poly.pdbx_seq_one_letter_code
_entity_poly.pdbx_strand_id
1 'polypeptide(L)'
;MRNKFCALLVMVYVLSFVGFAEALTLRLAGQNPVAHQNSVQMENFKKIIEEKTGGKIKVKTYPAGQLGDYALIYEEVSKGTIDMALITIPPKFDQKQQIYFTPYLVSSWHELYKLFDPNGWMYKKVSGFHDKMDIKFLGFFMDGFGGLGLTKEASKPLDPKVPKNVLCRIPNNDVAKLTMTSMGYRTVSVPYADLYTALQTGVAEGWYGGAAVHSYLGFRDVVKYYYPMNIYTELEQWLINKKTWDGLSPSDQKLIESTVAEINKNAVKIAEQEEIMYQKKLAEAGIKVVKITPEQLKPTVDYVRKMVWPKLDKVLGKELTQELIGEYAKK
;
A
#
# COMPACT_ATOMS: atom_id res chain seq x y z
N MET A 1 -49.84 50.76 -58.37
CA MET A 1 -48.39 50.82 -58.53
C MET A 1 -47.79 51.07 -57.15
N ARG A 2 -47.20 50.14 -56.54
CA ARG A 2 -46.04 50.21 -55.67
C ARG A 2 -45.89 48.90 -54.83
N ASN A 3 -45.01 48.06 -55.33
CA ASN A 3 -44.54 46.83 -54.57
C ASN A 3 -43.92 47.22 -53.29
N LYS A 4 -44.34 46.57 -52.16
CA LYS A 4 -43.61 46.55 -50.93
C LYS A 4 -43.11 45.11 -50.71
N PHE A 5 -41.80 44.91 -50.89
CA PHE A 5 -41.07 43.71 -50.52
C PHE A 5 -41.01 43.66 -48.98
N CYS A 6 -41.62 42.66 -48.38
CA CYS A 6 -41.35 42.29 -46.97
C CYS A 6 -40.23 41.28 -46.97
N ALA A 7 -39.04 41.72 -46.52
CA ALA A 7 -37.93 40.83 -46.21
C ALA A 7 -38.19 40.19 -44.86
N LEU A 8 -38.43 38.87 -44.86
CA LEU A 8 -38.58 38.05 -43.66
C LEU A 8 -37.16 37.64 -43.20
N LEU A 9 -36.64 38.27 -42.10
CA LEU A 9 -35.40 37.91 -41.45
C LEU A 9 -35.64 36.64 -40.60
N VAL A 10 -35.26 35.48 -41.11
CA VAL A 10 -35.25 34.23 -40.33
C VAL A 10 -33.99 34.23 -39.45
N MET A 11 -34.15 34.57 -38.18
CA MET A 11 -33.12 34.49 -37.18
C MET A 11 -33.00 33.01 -36.70
N VAL A 12 -32.04 32.28 -37.26
CA VAL A 12 -31.73 30.91 -36.83
C VAL A 12 -31.02 30.99 -35.49
N TYR A 13 -31.75 30.74 -34.40
CA TYR A 13 -31.19 30.49 -33.08
C TYR A 13 -30.52 29.11 -33.08
N VAL A 14 -29.23 29.05 -33.27
CA VAL A 14 -28.41 27.85 -32.98
C VAL A 14 -28.36 27.73 -31.47
N LEU A 15 -29.31 27.02 -30.90
CA LEU A 15 -29.22 26.53 -29.52
C LEU A 15 -28.07 25.52 -29.46
N SER A 16 -26.89 25.99 -29.08
CA SER A 16 -25.80 25.14 -28.67
C SER A 16 -26.27 24.36 -27.43
N PHE A 17 -26.77 23.16 -27.63
CA PHE A 17 -26.90 22.20 -26.53
C PHE A 17 -25.50 21.91 -26.02
N VAL A 18 -25.06 22.70 -25.08
CA VAL A 18 -23.96 22.30 -24.18
C VAL A 18 -24.58 21.20 -23.32
N GLY A 19 -24.50 19.97 -23.82
CA GLY A 19 -24.80 18.80 -23.00
C GLY A 19 -23.87 18.86 -21.78
N PHE A 20 -24.41 19.13 -20.61
CA PHE A 20 -23.72 18.88 -19.38
C PHE A 20 -23.48 17.38 -19.34
N ALA A 21 -22.31 16.94 -19.80
CA ALA A 21 -21.86 15.58 -19.53
C ALA A 21 -21.82 15.44 -17.98
N GLU A 22 -22.63 14.52 -17.47
CA GLU A 22 -22.64 14.22 -16.04
C GLU A 22 -21.20 13.91 -15.60
N ALA A 23 -20.74 14.60 -14.55
CA ALA A 23 -19.38 14.45 -14.08
C ALA A 23 -19.16 13.00 -13.62
N LEU A 24 -18.16 12.34 -14.19
CA LEU A 24 -17.75 11.02 -13.73
C LEU A 24 -17.27 11.14 -12.28
N THR A 25 -17.83 10.34 -11.38
CA THR A 25 -17.38 10.30 -9.99
C THR A 25 -16.61 9.02 -9.71
N LEU A 26 -15.33 9.13 -9.37
CA LEU A 26 -14.48 8.02 -8.94
C LEU A 26 -14.51 7.89 -7.41
N ARG A 27 -14.90 6.72 -6.92
CA ARG A 27 -14.80 6.37 -5.47
C ARG A 27 -13.41 5.82 -5.23
N LEU A 28 -12.61 6.51 -4.41
CA LEU A 28 -11.25 6.14 -4.04
C LEU A 28 -11.21 5.69 -2.58
N ALA A 29 -11.00 4.41 -2.34
CA ALA A 29 -10.97 3.81 -1.01
C ALA A 29 -9.53 3.61 -0.50
N GLY A 30 -9.34 3.73 0.82
CA GLY A 30 -8.08 3.51 1.51
C GLY A 30 -8.28 2.92 2.91
N GLN A 31 -7.30 2.17 3.38
CA GLN A 31 -7.36 1.47 4.67
C GLN A 31 -6.84 2.28 5.86
N ASN A 32 -6.00 3.29 5.59
CA ASN A 32 -5.26 4.00 6.63
C ASN A 32 -6.03 5.18 7.23
N PRO A 33 -5.73 5.55 8.50
CA PRO A 33 -6.31 6.73 9.15
C PRO A 33 -6.13 8.02 8.34
N VAL A 34 -7.04 8.98 8.53
CA VAL A 34 -7.04 10.27 7.79
C VAL A 34 -5.70 11.01 7.88
N ALA A 35 -5.01 10.92 9.03
CA ALA A 35 -3.70 11.57 9.24
C ALA A 35 -2.52 10.83 8.61
N HIS A 36 -2.73 9.64 8.04
CA HIS A 36 -1.69 8.88 7.36
C HIS A 36 -1.40 9.46 5.98
N GLN A 37 -0.12 9.40 5.53
CA GLN A 37 0.28 9.96 4.23
C GLN A 37 -0.55 9.41 3.06
N ASN A 38 -0.90 8.14 3.08
CA ASN A 38 -1.73 7.55 2.02
C ASN A 38 -3.06 8.29 1.89
N SER A 39 -3.73 8.55 3.01
CA SER A 39 -4.99 9.29 3.02
C SER A 39 -4.81 10.76 2.61
N VAL A 40 -3.70 11.39 3.02
CA VAL A 40 -3.33 12.74 2.58
C VAL A 40 -3.10 12.78 1.07
N GLN A 41 -2.44 11.77 0.51
CA GLN A 41 -2.18 11.70 -0.93
C GLN A 41 -3.42 11.32 -1.73
N MET A 42 -4.39 10.61 -1.18
CA MET A 42 -5.70 10.43 -1.79
C MET A 42 -6.42 11.78 -1.98
N GLU A 43 -6.38 12.66 -0.96
CA GLU A 43 -6.95 14.02 -1.07
C GLU A 43 -6.17 14.90 -2.06
N ASN A 44 -4.84 14.76 -2.10
CA ASN A 44 -4.02 15.46 -3.08
C ASN A 44 -4.32 15.01 -4.51
N PHE A 45 -4.45 13.70 -4.74
CA PHE A 45 -4.90 13.13 -6.01
C PHE A 45 -6.25 13.70 -6.44
N LYS A 46 -7.25 13.69 -5.54
CA LYS A 46 -8.56 14.27 -5.77
C LYS A 46 -8.46 15.72 -6.24
N LYS A 47 -7.74 16.55 -5.48
CA LYS A 47 -7.57 17.98 -5.81
C LYS A 47 -6.99 18.17 -7.20
N ILE A 48 -5.92 17.45 -7.54
CA ILE A 48 -5.24 17.58 -8.83
C ILE A 48 -6.16 17.13 -9.99
N ILE A 49 -6.86 15.99 -9.83
CA ILE A 49 -7.74 15.44 -10.88
C ILE A 49 -8.94 16.36 -11.11
N GLU A 50 -9.61 16.81 -10.05
CA GLU A 50 -10.76 17.70 -10.17
C GLU A 50 -10.39 19.05 -10.80
N GLU A 51 -9.26 19.62 -10.39
CA GLU A 51 -8.74 20.88 -10.92
C GLU A 51 -8.36 20.76 -12.40
N LYS A 52 -7.53 19.77 -12.76
CA LYS A 52 -7.03 19.61 -14.14
C LYS A 52 -8.08 19.16 -15.13
N THR A 53 -9.17 18.53 -14.67
CA THR A 53 -10.30 18.16 -15.53
C THR A 53 -11.41 19.21 -15.59
N GLY A 54 -11.24 20.35 -14.88
CA GLY A 54 -12.29 21.36 -14.76
C GLY A 54 -13.57 20.79 -14.12
N GLY A 55 -13.45 19.79 -13.27
CA GLY A 55 -14.56 19.12 -12.60
C GLY A 55 -15.29 18.06 -13.44
N LYS A 56 -14.83 17.75 -14.64
CA LYS A 56 -15.35 16.64 -15.48
C LYS A 56 -15.20 15.29 -14.76
N ILE A 57 -14.09 15.10 -14.03
CA ILE A 57 -13.88 13.95 -13.14
C ILE A 57 -13.92 14.46 -11.71
N LYS A 58 -14.81 13.91 -10.90
CA LYS A 58 -14.89 14.09 -9.46
C LYS A 58 -14.29 12.90 -8.75
N VAL A 59 -13.68 13.10 -7.57
CA VAL A 59 -13.15 12.02 -6.74
C VAL A 59 -13.76 12.11 -5.35
N LYS A 60 -14.34 11.01 -4.87
CA LYS A 60 -14.78 10.86 -3.49
C LYS A 60 -13.83 9.91 -2.77
N THR A 61 -13.16 10.41 -1.75
CA THR A 61 -12.22 9.65 -0.94
C THR A 61 -12.92 9.00 0.26
N TYR A 62 -12.52 7.77 0.56
CA TYR A 62 -13.04 6.96 1.67
C TYR A 62 -11.86 6.33 2.43
N PRO A 63 -11.15 7.11 3.29
CA PRO A 63 -10.04 6.61 4.08
C PRO A 63 -10.50 5.76 5.26
N ALA A 64 -9.55 5.26 6.05
CA ALA A 64 -9.77 4.57 7.33
C ALA A 64 -10.72 3.35 7.23
N GLY A 65 -10.72 2.63 6.11
CA GLY A 65 -11.56 1.45 5.95
C GLY A 65 -13.06 1.74 5.92
N GLN A 66 -13.49 2.97 5.58
CA GLN A 66 -14.91 3.34 5.54
C GLN A 66 -15.75 2.47 4.59
N LEU A 67 -15.12 1.88 3.57
CA LEU A 67 -15.78 0.95 2.64
C LEU A 67 -15.42 -0.52 2.92
N GLY A 68 -14.83 -0.81 4.08
CA GLY A 68 -14.47 -2.15 4.54
C GLY A 68 -12.96 -2.35 4.73
N ASP A 69 -12.59 -3.56 5.17
CA ASP A 69 -11.19 -4.00 5.22
C ASP A 69 -10.57 -4.04 3.81
N TYR A 70 -9.26 -3.87 3.71
CA TYR A 70 -8.55 -3.84 2.42
C TYR A 70 -8.81 -5.05 1.52
N ALA A 71 -9.12 -6.22 2.11
CA ALA A 71 -9.45 -7.41 1.34
C ALA A 71 -10.84 -7.30 0.68
N LEU A 72 -11.81 -6.68 1.35
CA LEU A 72 -13.11 -6.36 0.77
C LEU A 72 -12.98 -5.24 -0.27
N ILE A 73 -12.22 -4.18 0.04
CA ILE A 73 -11.99 -3.08 -0.91
C ILE A 73 -11.38 -3.62 -2.22
N TYR A 74 -10.38 -4.51 -2.16
CA TYR A 74 -9.77 -5.11 -3.34
C TYR A 74 -10.80 -5.89 -4.19
N GLU A 75 -11.63 -6.69 -3.54
CA GLU A 75 -12.70 -7.44 -4.19
C GLU A 75 -13.71 -6.52 -4.87
N GLU A 76 -14.11 -5.44 -4.20
CA GLU A 76 -15.06 -4.46 -4.71
C GLU A 76 -14.48 -3.61 -5.85
N VAL A 77 -13.16 -3.34 -5.87
CA VAL A 77 -12.48 -2.74 -7.02
C VAL A 77 -12.51 -3.70 -8.22
N SER A 78 -12.26 -4.99 -7.99
CA SER A 78 -12.37 -6.01 -9.06
C SER A 78 -13.77 -6.05 -9.69
N LYS A 79 -14.83 -5.93 -8.88
CA LYS A 79 -16.22 -5.91 -9.34
C LYS A 79 -16.68 -4.56 -9.94
N GLY A 80 -15.92 -3.47 -9.71
CA GLY A 80 -16.25 -2.12 -10.14
C GLY A 80 -17.30 -1.40 -9.26
N THR A 81 -17.62 -1.92 -8.08
CA THR A 81 -18.44 -1.22 -7.07
C THR A 81 -17.64 -0.14 -6.35
N ILE A 82 -16.31 -0.25 -6.31
CA ILE A 82 -15.35 0.79 -5.97
C ILE A 82 -14.50 1.04 -7.22
N ASP A 83 -14.27 2.31 -7.57
CA ASP A 83 -13.56 2.65 -8.80
C ASP A 83 -12.05 2.58 -8.65
N MET A 84 -11.52 3.07 -7.52
CA MET A 84 -10.09 3.14 -7.23
C MET A 84 -9.78 2.76 -5.78
N ALA A 85 -8.56 2.32 -5.53
CA ALA A 85 -8.06 2.10 -4.18
C ALA A 85 -6.58 2.45 -4.03
N LEU A 86 -6.20 2.79 -2.80
CA LEU A 86 -4.82 2.84 -2.33
C LEU A 86 -4.75 1.95 -1.08
N ILE A 87 -4.30 0.72 -1.25
CA ILE A 87 -4.39 -0.35 -0.23
C ILE A 87 -3.23 -1.35 -0.33
N THR A 88 -2.99 -2.06 0.75
CA THR A 88 -2.23 -3.33 0.77
C THR A 88 -3.02 -4.41 0.01
N ILE A 89 -2.34 -5.31 -0.69
CA ILE A 89 -3.00 -6.33 -1.51
C ILE A 89 -3.17 -7.64 -0.74
N PRO A 90 -4.40 -8.17 -0.67
CA PRO A 90 -4.66 -9.44 0.00
C PRO A 90 -4.21 -10.62 -0.87
N PRO A 91 -3.40 -11.56 -0.33
CA PRO A 91 -2.91 -12.71 -1.11
C PRO A 91 -3.97 -13.78 -1.41
N LYS A 92 -5.19 -13.65 -0.86
CA LYS A 92 -6.27 -14.64 -1.08
C LYS A 92 -6.69 -14.79 -2.54
N PHE A 93 -6.46 -13.76 -3.37
CA PHE A 93 -6.84 -13.76 -4.78
C PHE A 93 -5.71 -14.25 -5.69
N ASP A 94 -4.47 -13.95 -5.36
CA ASP A 94 -3.27 -14.51 -6.00
C ASP A 94 -2.12 -14.54 -4.99
N GLN A 95 -1.65 -15.76 -4.66
CA GLN A 95 -0.55 -15.98 -3.71
C GLN A 95 0.75 -15.26 -4.15
N LYS A 96 0.93 -14.99 -5.44
CA LYS A 96 2.09 -14.27 -5.98
C LYS A 96 2.15 -12.82 -5.49
N GLN A 97 1.02 -12.24 -5.08
CA GLN A 97 0.97 -10.92 -4.46
C GLN A 97 1.75 -10.83 -3.14
N GLN A 98 2.16 -11.96 -2.56
CA GLN A 98 3.05 -11.96 -1.39
C GLN A 98 4.51 -11.61 -1.71
N ILE A 99 4.86 -11.40 -2.97
CA ILE A 99 6.25 -11.19 -3.41
C ILE A 99 6.94 -10.04 -2.69
N TYR A 100 6.26 -8.92 -2.43
CA TYR A 100 6.82 -7.76 -1.75
C TYR A 100 6.91 -7.92 -0.22
N PHE A 101 6.25 -8.96 0.34
CA PHE A 101 6.49 -9.38 1.73
C PHE A 101 7.75 -10.23 1.91
N THR A 102 8.50 -10.51 0.83
CA THR A 102 9.77 -11.24 0.92
C THR A 102 10.69 -10.55 1.92
N PRO A 103 11.08 -11.23 3.01
CA PRO A 103 11.82 -10.59 4.08
C PRO A 103 13.19 -10.16 3.60
N TYR A 104 13.56 -8.92 3.97
CA TYR A 104 14.87 -8.35 3.66
C TYR A 104 15.22 -8.40 2.16
N LEU A 105 14.23 -8.22 1.29
CA LEU A 105 14.44 -8.16 -0.16
C LEU A 105 15.38 -7.01 -0.51
N VAL A 106 15.16 -5.85 0.10
CA VAL A 106 16.03 -4.69 0.15
C VAL A 106 16.26 -4.30 1.62
N SER A 107 17.34 -3.60 1.93
CA SER A 107 17.73 -3.28 3.29
C SER A 107 18.06 -1.81 3.52
N SER A 108 18.01 -0.99 2.47
CA SER A 108 18.26 0.44 2.56
C SER A 108 17.25 1.26 1.78
N TRP A 109 17.05 2.51 2.19
CA TRP A 109 16.19 3.46 1.50
C TRP A 109 16.63 3.69 0.04
N HIS A 110 17.93 3.65 -0.24
CA HIS A 110 18.44 3.78 -1.60
C HIS A 110 18.01 2.61 -2.51
N GLU A 111 17.97 1.40 -1.99
CA GLU A 111 17.53 0.22 -2.76
C GLU A 111 16.03 0.25 -3.05
N LEU A 112 15.21 0.93 -2.22
CA LEU A 112 13.78 1.08 -2.46
C LEU A 112 13.48 1.81 -3.77
N TYR A 113 14.25 2.84 -4.13
CA TYR A 113 14.06 3.54 -5.41
C TYR A 113 14.21 2.61 -6.62
N LYS A 114 15.11 1.61 -6.53
CA LYS A 114 15.30 0.62 -7.60
C LYS A 114 14.21 -0.44 -7.61
N LEU A 115 13.72 -0.83 -6.41
CA LEU A 115 12.66 -1.81 -6.28
C LEU A 115 11.35 -1.32 -6.92
N PHE A 116 11.06 -0.01 -6.81
CA PHE A 116 9.83 0.61 -7.28
C PHE A 116 9.96 1.43 -8.54
N ASP A 117 11.04 1.26 -9.31
CA ASP A 117 11.16 1.84 -10.65
C ASP A 117 9.96 1.40 -11.51
N PRO A 118 9.16 2.32 -12.07
CA PRO A 118 8.04 1.99 -12.96
C PRO A 118 8.44 1.15 -14.18
N ASN A 119 9.71 1.21 -14.59
CA ASN A 119 10.27 0.40 -15.67
C ASN A 119 10.92 -0.90 -15.16
N GLY A 120 10.98 -1.08 -13.84
CA GLY A 120 11.65 -2.17 -13.16
C GLY A 120 10.93 -3.51 -13.25
N TRP A 121 11.65 -4.56 -12.87
CA TRP A 121 11.14 -5.92 -12.87
C TRP A 121 9.94 -6.10 -11.94
N MET A 122 10.00 -5.57 -10.70
CA MET A 122 8.93 -5.71 -9.72
C MET A 122 7.62 -5.07 -10.20
N TYR A 123 7.70 -3.86 -10.76
CA TYR A 123 6.52 -3.17 -11.30
C TYR A 123 5.83 -3.99 -12.38
N LYS A 124 6.59 -4.52 -13.35
CA LYS A 124 6.05 -5.35 -14.45
C LYS A 124 5.41 -6.62 -13.95
N LYS A 125 6.04 -7.30 -12.97
CA LYS A 125 5.49 -8.54 -12.40
C LYS A 125 4.19 -8.29 -11.65
N VAL A 126 4.16 -7.29 -10.77
CA VAL A 126 2.97 -6.97 -9.97
C VAL A 126 1.82 -6.48 -10.84
N SER A 127 2.09 -5.65 -11.85
CA SER A 127 1.06 -5.24 -12.81
C SER A 127 0.34 -6.44 -13.41
N GLY A 128 1.08 -7.46 -13.88
CA GLY A 128 0.49 -8.67 -14.49
C GLY A 128 -0.32 -9.54 -13.51
N PHE A 129 -0.14 -9.40 -12.19
CA PHE A 129 -0.94 -10.15 -11.22
C PHE A 129 -2.37 -9.60 -11.09
N HIS A 130 -2.56 -8.31 -11.36
CA HIS A 130 -3.85 -7.65 -11.26
C HIS A 130 -4.74 -7.85 -12.49
N ASP A 131 -4.15 -8.12 -13.66
CA ASP A 131 -4.91 -8.26 -14.92
C ASP A 131 -6.01 -9.34 -14.83
N LYS A 132 -5.75 -10.42 -14.07
CA LYS A 132 -6.73 -11.51 -13.86
C LYS A 132 -7.91 -11.12 -12.98
N MET A 133 -7.82 -9.99 -12.33
CA MET A 133 -8.83 -9.47 -11.39
C MET A 133 -9.56 -8.27 -11.95
N ASP A 134 -9.47 -8.02 -13.25
CA ASP A 134 -10.06 -6.84 -13.90
C ASP A 134 -9.64 -5.51 -13.22
N ILE A 135 -8.39 -5.45 -12.77
CA ILE A 135 -7.80 -4.29 -12.11
C ILE A 135 -6.59 -3.80 -12.90
N LYS A 136 -6.54 -2.50 -13.17
CA LYS A 136 -5.35 -1.80 -13.67
C LYS A 136 -4.51 -1.35 -12.49
N PHE A 137 -3.26 -1.80 -12.43
CA PHE A 137 -2.25 -1.31 -11.50
C PHE A 137 -1.69 0.03 -12.00
N LEU A 138 -1.62 1.04 -11.12
CA LEU A 138 -1.14 2.38 -11.44
C LEU A 138 0.21 2.69 -10.79
N GLY A 139 0.60 1.97 -9.73
CA GLY A 139 1.89 2.16 -9.08
C GLY A 139 1.90 1.81 -7.60
N PHE A 140 3.12 1.78 -7.05
CA PHE A 140 3.34 1.57 -5.63
C PHE A 140 3.38 2.90 -4.88
N PHE A 141 2.78 2.94 -3.71
CA PHE A 141 2.99 4.01 -2.74
C PHE A 141 3.79 3.45 -1.56
N MET A 142 4.90 4.10 -1.23
CA MET A 142 5.87 3.63 -0.25
C MET A 142 5.58 4.20 1.13
N ASP A 143 5.42 3.32 2.13
CA ASP A 143 5.23 3.70 3.54
C ASP A 143 6.49 3.49 4.39
N GLY A 144 7.48 2.76 3.89
CA GLY A 144 8.72 2.52 4.58
C GLY A 144 9.06 1.03 4.74
N PHE A 145 9.61 0.69 5.88
CA PHE A 145 9.92 -0.69 6.22
C PHE A 145 9.04 -1.21 7.35
N GLY A 146 8.64 -2.46 7.25
CA GLY A 146 7.88 -3.14 8.30
C GLY A 146 8.73 -3.39 9.54
N GLY A 147 8.22 -2.91 10.68
CA GLY A 147 8.78 -3.15 12.00
C GLY A 147 7.95 -4.11 12.85
N LEU A 148 8.19 -4.12 14.16
CA LEU A 148 7.39 -4.87 15.12
C LEU A 148 6.92 -3.94 16.25
N GLY A 149 5.60 -3.85 16.44
CA GLY A 149 5.00 -3.22 17.62
C GLY A 149 4.60 -4.31 18.62
N LEU A 150 5.10 -4.28 19.86
CA LEU A 150 4.84 -5.31 20.85
C LEU A 150 4.22 -4.72 22.12
N THR A 151 3.33 -5.48 22.77
CA THR A 151 2.70 -5.12 24.06
C THR A 151 3.61 -5.49 25.24
N LYS A 152 4.57 -6.38 25.03
CA LYS A 152 5.58 -6.82 25.99
C LYS A 152 6.96 -6.98 25.34
N GLU A 153 8.01 -7.05 26.15
CA GLU A 153 9.38 -7.20 25.66
C GLU A 153 9.62 -8.59 25.05
N ALA A 154 10.25 -8.62 23.89
CA ALA A 154 10.68 -9.88 23.27
C ALA A 154 12.00 -10.35 23.88
N SER A 155 12.11 -11.66 24.14
CA SER A 155 13.38 -12.27 24.58
C SER A 155 14.39 -12.26 23.44
N LYS A 156 15.57 -11.68 23.66
CA LYS A 156 16.69 -11.60 22.70
C LYS A 156 16.21 -11.29 21.26
N PRO A 157 15.59 -10.12 21.02
CA PRO A 157 14.83 -9.83 19.79
C PRO A 157 15.65 -10.01 18.51
N LEU A 158 16.97 -9.81 18.56
CA LEU A 158 17.87 -9.94 17.41
C LEU A 158 18.49 -11.33 17.23
N ASP A 159 18.23 -12.29 18.14
CA ASP A 159 18.72 -13.66 17.96
C ASP A 159 17.59 -14.56 17.43
N PRO A 160 17.53 -14.86 16.12
CA PRO A 160 16.42 -15.59 15.52
C PRO A 160 16.30 -17.03 16.00
N LYS A 161 17.33 -17.57 16.66
CA LYS A 161 17.35 -18.96 17.18
C LYS A 161 16.68 -19.10 18.55
N VAL A 162 16.38 -17.98 19.21
CA VAL A 162 15.78 -17.96 20.55
C VAL A 162 14.28 -17.69 20.45
N PRO A 163 13.40 -18.50 21.10
CA PRO A 163 11.98 -18.22 21.19
C PRO A 163 11.70 -16.85 21.82
N LYS A 164 10.84 -16.05 21.20
CA LYS A 164 10.56 -14.67 21.64
C LYS A 164 9.57 -14.58 22.78
N ASN A 165 8.82 -15.66 23.06
CA ASN A 165 7.75 -15.71 24.05
C ASN A 165 6.65 -14.64 23.80
N VAL A 166 6.46 -14.28 22.54
CA VAL A 166 5.44 -13.33 22.06
C VAL A 166 4.59 -14.01 21.02
N LEU A 167 3.27 -13.88 21.15
CA LEU A 167 2.30 -14.23 20.12
C LEU A 167 2.08 -13.02 19.23
N CYS A 168 2.66 -13.05 18.04
CA CYS A 168 2.65 -11.92 17.13
C CYS A 168 1.54 -12.07 16.08
N ARG A 169 0.72 -11.05 15.95
CA ARG A 169 -0.24 -10.98 14.83
C ARG A 169 0.50 -10.87 13.51
N ILE A 170 0.05 -11.63 12.55
CA ILE A 170 0.39 -11.49 11.14
C ILE A 170 -0.88 -11.26 10.31
N PRO A 171 -0.80 -10.65 9.11
CA PRO A 171 -1.88 -10.74 8.14
C PRO A 171 -2.06 -12.21 7.70
N ASN A 172 -3.14 -12.50 6.99
CA ASN A 172 -3.31 -13.83 6.37
C ASN A 172 -2.35 -13.98 5.18
N ASN A 173 -1.08 -14.24 5.49
CA ASN A 173 0.04 -14.19 4.57
C ASN A 173 1.09 -15.24 4.96
N ASP A 174 1.36 -16.19 4.04
CA ASP A 174 2.25 -17.31 4.29
C ASP A 174 3.72 -16.88 4.39
N VAL A 175 4.15 -15.86 3.63
CA VAL A 175 5.51 -15.32 3.70
C VAL A 175 5.73 -14.66 5.06
N ALA A 176 4.75 -13.89 5.57
CA ALA A 176 4.81 -13.31 6.91
C ALA A 176 4.89 -14.39 7.99
N LYS A 177 4.11 -15.47 7.86
CA LYS A 177 4.15 -16.62 8.77
C LYS A 177 5.52 -17.31 8.77
N LEU A 178 6.06 -17.60 7.59
CA LEU A 178 7.41 -18.18 7.45
C LEU A 178 8.48 -17.28 8.08
N THR A 179 8.39 -15.97 7.83
CA THR A 179 9.32 -14.97 8.35
C THR A 179 9.28 -14.94 9.88
N MET A 180 8.12 -14.68 10.46
CA MET A 180 7.99 -14.53 11.91
C MET A 180 8.31 -15.82 12.69
N THR A 181 7.91 -16.97 12.13
CA THR A 181 8.27 -18.26 12.73
C THR A 181 9.78 -18.50 12.67
N SER A 182 10.46 -18.14 11.57
CA SER A 182 11.92 -18.25 11.47
C SER A 182 12.66 -17.35 12.44
N MET A 183 12.03 -16.23 12.85
CA MET A 183 12.56 -15.29 13.85
C MET A 183 12.24 -15.70 15.30
N GLY A 184 11.61 -16.87 15.52
CA GLY A 184 11.29 -17.38 16.85
C GLY A 184 10.00 -16.83 17.48
N TYR A 185 9.13 -16.18 16.73
CA TYR A 185 7.79 -15.76 17.17
C TYR A 185 6.74 -16.83 16.95
N ARG A 186 5.78 -16.94 17.87
CA ARG A 186 4.50 -17.59 17.61
C ARG A 186 3.62 -16.64 16.84
N THR A 187 2.74 -17.15 15.98
CA THR A 187 1.92 -16.29 15.11
C THR A 187 0.44 -16.62 15.22
N VAL A 188 -0.39 -15.57 15.11
CA VAL A 188 -1.84 -15.65 14.94
C VAL A 188 -2.25 -14.76 13.77
N SER A 189 -3.15 -15.23 12.91
CA SER A 189 -3.67 -14.43 11.81
C SER A 189 -4.91 -13.68 12.28
N VAL A 190 -4.89 -12.33 12.13
CA VAL A 190 -6.01 -11.45 12.48
C VAL A 190 -6.14 -10.39 11.38
N PRO A 191 -7.34 -10.06 10.88
CA PRO A 191 -7.57 -8.96 9.96
C PRO A 191 -7.03 -7.63 10.49
N TYR A 192 -6.62 -6.72 9.61
CA TYR A 192 -6.08 -5.43 10.05
C TYR A 192 -7.11 -4.59 10.81
N ALA A 193 -8.37 -4.62 10.38
CA ALA A 193 -9.47 -3.93 11.05
C ALA A 193 -9.68 -4.36 12.51
N ASP A 194 -9.33 -5.61 12.85
CA ASP A 194 -9.50 -6.18 14.20
C ASP A 194 -8.23 -6.08 15.06
N LEU A 195 -7.14 -5.56 14.49
CA LEU A 195 -5.81 -5.61 15.12
C LEU A 195 -5.75 -4.82 16.44
N TYR A 196 -6.34 -3.63 16.50
CA TYR A 196 -6.36 -2.84 17.75
C TYR A 196 -7.00 -3.63 18.90
N THR A 197 -8.17 -4.20 18.66
CA THR A 197 -8.89 -5.02 19.64
C THR A 197 -8.10 -6.27 20.03
N ALA A 198 -7.44 -6.92 19.05
CA ALA A 198 -6.62 -8.10 19.31
C ALA A 198 -5.42 -7.79 20.22
N LEU A 199 -4.76 -6.64 20.03
CA LEU A 199 -3.67 -6.17 20.89
C LEU A 199 -4.18 -5.76 22.28
N GLN A 200 -5.31 -5.05 22.34
CA GLN A 200 -5.91 -4.58 23.58
C GLN A 200 -6.38 -5.73 24.47
N THR A 201 -6.96 -6.78 23.90
CA THR A 201 -7.51 -7.94 24.62
C THR A 201 -6.49 -9.05 24.87
N GLY A 202 -5.27 -8.94 24.32
CA GLY A 202 -4.22 -9.96 24.44
C GLY A 202 -4.39 -11.18 23.53
N VAL A 203 -5.34 -11.16 22.57
CA VAL A 203 -5.44 -12.16 21.49
C VAL A 203 -4.14 -12.18 20.67
N ALA A 204 -3.49 -11.03 20.54
CA ALA A 204 -2.12 -10.90 20.07
C ALA A 204 -1.30 -10.03 21.06
N GLU A 205 -0.05 -10.39 21.25
CA GLU A 205 0.90 -9.70 22.14
C GLU A 205 1.87 -8.79 21.36
N GLY A 206 1.70 -8.74 20.05
CA GLY A 206 2.43 -7.90 19.14
C GLY A 206 1.92 -8.04 17.72
N TRP A 207 2.46 -7.24 16.82
CA TRP A 207 2.09 -7.30 15.43
C TRP A 207 3.30 -7.16 14.50
N TYR A 208 3.30 -7.97 13.48
CA TYR A 208 4.16 -7.84 12.31
C TYR A 208 3.47 -6.91 11.33
N GLY A 209 4.08 -5.80 11.07
CA GLY A 209 3.49 -4.83 10.16
C GLY A 209 4.13 -3.47 10.31
N GLY A 210 3.76 -2.62 9.43
CA GLY A 210 3.94 -1.20 9.30
C GLY A 210 5.20 -0.53 9.80
N ALA A 211 5.54 0.54 9.13
CA ALA A 211 6.50 1.53 9.58
C ALA A 211 6.05 2.17 10.91
N ALA A 212 6.91 2.96 11.56
CA ALA A 212 6.62 3.60 12.85
C ALA A 212 5.32 4.42 12.84
N VAL A 213 4.97 5.01 11.71
CA VAL A 213 3.72 5.77 11.52
C VAL A 213 2.47 4.96 11.88
N HIS A 214 2.40 3.70 11.44
CA HIS A 214 1.27 2.82 11.72
C HIS A 214 1.16 2.50 13.21
N SER A 215 2.30 2.16 13.86
CA SER A 215 2.33 1.92 15.31
C SER A 215 1.89 3.14 16.10
N TYR A 216 2.27 4.36 15.66
CA TYR A 216 1.88 5.59 16.33
C TYR A 216 0.42 5.96 16.11
N LEU A 217 -0.05 5.99 14.87
CA LEU A 217 -1.40 6.45 14.54
C LEU A 217 -2.48 5.45 14.97
N GLY A 218 -2.20 4.14 14.83
CA GLY A 218 -3.17 3.09 15.08
C GLY A 218 -3.07 2.42 16.44
N PHE A 219 -1.86 2.33 17.04
CA PHE A 219 -1.63 1.37 18.14
C PHE A 219 -0.82 1.90 19.32
N ARG A 220 -0.48 3.22 19.38
CA ARG A 220 0.33 3.80 20.46
C ARG A 220 -0.22 3.57 21.87
N ASP A 221 -1.53 3.37 21.98
CA ASP A 221 -2.18 3.18 23.29
C ASP A 221 -2.03 1.74 23.82
N VAL A 222 -1.75 0.79 22.92
CA VAL A 222 -1.69 -0.64 23.24
C VAL A 222 -0.29 -1.23 23.12
N VAL A 223 0.59 -0.72 22.25
CA VAL A 223 1.98 -1.17 22.15
C VAL A 223 2.86 -0.51 23.20
N LYS A 224 3.88 -1.22 23.66
CA LYS A 224 4.87 -0.74 24.65
C LYS A 224 6.30 -0.72 24.10
N TYR A 225 6.56 -1.48 23.05
CA TYR A 225 7.86 -1.62 22.41
C TYR A 225 7.71 -1.47 20.89
N TYR A 226 8.65 -0.78 20.27
CA TYR A 226 8.78 -0.74 18.82
C TYR A 226 10.19 -1.14 18.41
N TYR A 227 10.27 -2.10 17.48
CA TYR A 227 11.52 -2.64 16.93
C TYR A 227 11.59 -2.30 15.44
N PRO A 228 12.41 -1.33 15.02
CA PRO A 228 12.61 -0.97 13.61
C PRO A 228 13.52 -2.00 12.92
N MET A 229 13.01 -3.19 12.67
CA MET A 229 13.79 -4.30 12.14
C MET A 229 13.83 -4.34 10.61
N ASN A 230 13.15 -3.44 9.91
CA ASN A 230 13.12 -3.33 8.44
C ASN A 230 12.89 -4.68 7.75
N ILE A 231 11.93 -5.46 8.24
CA ILE A 231 11.77 -6.87 7.87
C ILE A 231 11.33 -7.04 6.43
N TYR A 232 10.45 -6.18 5.95
CA TYR A 232 9.94 -6.17 4.58
C TYR A 232 9.61 -4.75 4.17
N THR A 233 9.28 -4.58 2.90
CA THR A 233 8.91 -3.27 2.35
C THR A 233 7.44 -3.00 2.57
N GLU A 234 7.10 -2.07 3.44
CA GLU A 234 5.71 -1.63 3.65
C GLU A 234 5.30 -0.72 2.52
N LEU A 235 4.28 -1.13 1.81
CA LEU A 235 3.74 -0.40 0.68
C LEU A 235 2.26 -0.66 0.47
N GLU A 236 1.65 0.26 -0.25
CA GLU A 236 0.32 0.11 -0.80
C GLU A 236 0.35 0.31 -2.31
N GLN A 237 -0.74 -0.05 -2.95
CA GLN A 237 -0.83 -0.01 -4.40
C GLN A 237 -1.99 0.87 -4.84
N TRP A 238 -1.73 1.75 -5.79
CA TRP A 238 -2.75 2.48 -6.52
C TRP A 238 -3.38 1.57 -7.55
N LEU A 239 -4.67 1.37 -7.42
CA LEU A 239 -5.48 0.48 -8.25
C LEU A 239 -6.67 1.22 -8.83
N ILE A 240 -7.08 0.82 -10.04
CA ILE A 240 -8.34 1.26 -10.64
C ILE A 240 -9.03 0.06 -11.31
N ASN A 241 -10.35 -0.04 -11.19
CA ASN A 241 -11.12 -1.04 -11.90
C ASN A 241 -10.88 -0.91 -13.41
N LYS A 242 -10.65 -2.04 -14.08
CA LYS A 242 -10.27 -2.04 -15.49
C LYS A 242 -11.36 -1.48 -16.41
N LYS A 243 -12.63 -1.77 -16.14
CA LYS A 243 -13.74 -1.22 -16.93
C LYS A 243 -13.87 0.30 -16.75
N THR A 244 -13.70 0.79 -15.52
CA THR A 244 -13.63 2.24 -15.25
C THR A 244 -12.48 2.88 -16.01
N TRP A 245 -11.28 2.25 -15.96
CA TRP A 245 -10.10 2.69 -16.69
C TRP A 245 -10.31 2.76 -18.20
N ASP A 246 -10.82 1.69 -18.80
CA ASP A 246 -11.04 1.57 -20.23
C ASP A 246 -12.14 2.56 -20.74
N GLY A 247 -13.03 3.00 -19.85
CA GLY A 247 -14.06 4.03 -20.13
C GLY A 247 -13.52 5.47 -20.11
N LEU A 248 -12.30 5.71 -19.63
CA LEU A 248 -11.69 7.04 -19.62
C LEU A 248 -11.12 7.39 -20.99
N SER A 249 -11.12 8.70 -21.32
CA SER A 249 -10.40 9.16 -22.49
C SER A 249 -8.88 8.96 -22.36
N PRO A 250 -8.12 8.81 -23.46
CA PRO A 250 -6.66 8.69 -23.40
C PRO A 250 -5.97 9.84 -22.65
N SER A 251 -6.52 11.06 -22.73
CA SER A 251 -6.02 12.22 -21.99
C SER A 251 -6.26 12.09 -20.49
N ASP A 252 -7.42 11.58 -20.08
CA ASP A 252 -7.77 11.39 -18.68
C ASP A 252 -6.93 10.23 -18.06
N GLN A 253 -6.74 9.14 -18.81
CA GLN A 253 -5.85 8.04 -18.43
C GLN A 253 -4.41 8.55 -18.18
N LYS A 254 -3.87 9.31 -19.12
CA LYS A 254 -2.53 9.90 -19.00
C LYS A 254 -2.44 10.86 -17.81
N LEU A 255 -3.49 11.65 -17.55
CA LEU A 255 -3.54 12.54 -16.38
C LEU A 255 -3.48 11.75 -15.08
N ILE A 256 -4.29 10.69 -14.94
CA ILE A 256 -4.31 9.84 -13.75
C ILE A 256 -2.94 9.17 -13.55
N GLU A 257 -2.37 8.53 -14.59
CA GLU A 257 -1.04 7.90 -14.50
C GLU A 257 0.05 8.90 -14.10
N SER A 258 0.07 10.08 -14.73
CA SER A 258 1.08 11.10 -14.40
C SER A 258 0.89 11.68 -13.00
N THR A 259 -0.34 11.80 -12.52
CA THR A 259 -0.63 12.28 -11.16
C THR A 259 -0.17 11.26 -10.11
N VAL A 260 -0.48 9.98 -10.33
CA VAL A 260 0.00 8.90 -9.45
C VAL A 260 1.53 8.83 -9.46
N ALA A 261 2.16 8.91 -10.63
CA ALA A 261 3.62 8.90 -10.76
C ALA A 261 4.29 10.08 -10.02
N GLU A 262 3.71 11.29 -10.10
CA GLU A 262 4.23 12.48 -9.40
C GLU A 262 4.08 12.33 -7.88
N ILE A 263 2.94 11.83 -7.39
CA ILE A 263 2.73 11.54 -5.97
C ILE A 263 3.76 10.52 -5.48
N ASN A 264 3.98 9.44 -6.22
CA ASN A 264 4.88 8.35 -5.82
C ASN A 264 6.36 8.74 -5.87
N LYS A 265 6.73 9.71 -6.71
CA LYS A 265 8.13 10.17 -6.89
C LYS A 265 8.81 10.55 -5.57
N ASN A 266 8.06 11.17 -4.67
CA ASN A 266 8.57 11.63 -3.38
C ASN A 266 8.24 10.68 -2.22
N ALA A 267 7.47 9.60 -2.46
CA ALA A 267 6.97 8.73 -1.40
C ALA A 267 8.09 8.10 -0.57
N VAL A 268 9.17 7.59 -1.19
CA VAL A 268 10.32 7.00 -0.46
C VAL A 268 11.00 8.03 0.44
N LYS A 269 11.22 9.26 -0.05
CA LYS A 269 11.83 10.33 0.76
C LYS A 269 10.93 10.74 1.93
N ILE A 270 9.63 10.84 1.69
CA ILE A 270 8.65 11.15 2.73
C ILE A 270 8.66 10.03 3.77
N ALA A 271 8.59 8.77 3.35
CA ALA A 271 8.60 7.61 4.24
C ALA A 271 9.87 7.55 5.12
N GLU A 272 11.05 7.87 4.57
CA GLU A 272 12.30 7.94 5.34
C GLU A 272 12.24 9.04 6.43
N GLN A 273 11.72 10.21 6.10
CA GLN A 273 11.55 11.31 7.05
C GLN A 273 10.50 10.97 8.12
N GLU A 274 9.42 10.33 7.73
CA GLU A 274 8.34 9.91 8.62
C GLU A 274 8.80 8.81 9.58
N GLU A 275 9.61 7.84 9.13
CA GLU A 275 10.14 6.80 10.01
C GLU A 275 10.91 7.42 11.18
N ILE A 276 11.79 8.39 10.91
CA ILE A 276 12.54 9.12 11.96
C ILE A 276 11.58 9.90 12.88
N MET A 277 10.65 10.63 12.29
CA MET A 277 9.71 11.45 13.03
C MET A 277 8.79 10.62 13.93
N TYR A 278 8.24 9.52 13.41
CA TYR A 278 7.30 8.71 14.16
C TYR A 278 7.97 7.81 15.19
N GLN A 279 9.21 7.39 14.99
CA GLN A 279 10.00 6.76 16.07
C GLN A 279 10.18 7.72 17.25
N LYS A 280 10.45 9.00 16.99
CA LYS A 280 10.52 10.03 18.03
C LYS A 280 9.18 10.21 18.74
N LYS A 281 8.09 10.33 18.00
CA LYS A 281 6.73 10.45 18.57
C LYS A 281 6.33 9.23 19.40
N LEU A 282 6.71 8.03 18.98
CA LEU A 282 6.49 6.79 19.77
C LEU A 282 7.23 6.87 21.11
N ALA A 283 8.49 7.32 21.11
CA ALA A 283 9.27 7.49 22.33
C ALA A 283 8.67 8.57 23.26
N GLU A 284 8.22 9.70 22.71
CA GLU A 284 7.52 10.75 23.43
C GLU A 284 6.18 10.28 24.04
N ALA A 285 5.52 9.32 23.40
CA ALA A 285 4.31 8.66 23.91
C ALA A 285 4.61 7.56 24.95
N GLY A 286 5.88 7.38 25.36
CA GLY A 286 6.29 6.41 26.39
C GLY A 286 6.54 5.00 25.87
N ILE A 287 6.61 4.80 24.55
CA ILE A 287 6.92 3.51 23.93
C ILE A 287 8.44 3.36 23.83
N LYS A 288 8.96 2.22 24.27
CA LYS A 288 10.39 1.90 24.16
C LYS A 288 10.74 1.58 22.70
N VAL A 289 11.27 2.58 21.99
CA VAL A 289 11.82 2.40 20.65
C VAL A 289 13.23 1.81 20.81
N VAL A 290 13.42 0.59 20.28
CA VAL A 290 14.70 -0.13 20.40
C VAL A 290 15.64 0.36 19.30
N LYS A 291 16.82 0.86 19.70
CA LYS A 291 17.84 1.25 18.74
C LYS A 291 18.54 0.00 18.20
N ILE A 292 18.50 -0.17 16.88
CA ILE A 292 19.09 -1.31 16.17
C ILE A 292 19.96 -0.75 15.05
N THR A 293 21.26 -1.09 15.09
CA THR A 293 22.15 -0.71 13.97
C THR A 293 22.11 -1.76 12.86
N PRO A 294 22.47 -1.42 11.61
CA PRO A 294 22.57 -2.37 10.52
C PRO A 294 23.48 -3.56 10.84
N GLU A 295 24.60 -3.32 11.55
CA GLU A 295 25.55 -4.36 11.95
C GLU A 295 24.95 -5.33 12.96
N GLN A 296 24.17 -4.83 13.93
CA GLN A 296 23.44 -5.65 14.90
C GLN A 296 22.34 -6.48 14.22
N LEU A 297 21.69 -5.94 13.19
CA LEU A 297 20.62 -6.60 12.48
C LEU A 297 21.11 -7.65 11.47
N LYS A 298 22.31 -7.46 10.91
CA LYS A 298 22.86 -8.30 9.84
C LYS A 298 22.79 -9.82 10.10
N PRO A 299 23.16 -10.36 11.29
CA PRO A 299 23.04 -11.80 11.56
C PRO A 299 21.59 -12.31 11.44
N THR A 300 20.61 -11.50 11.85
CA THR A 300 19.18 -11.81 11.71
C THR A 300 18.77 -11.82 10.24
N VAL A 301 19.19 -10.83 9.47
CA VAL A 301 18.93 -10.72 8.02
C VAL A 301 19.45 -11.96 7.29
N ASP A 302 20.73 -12.31 7.52
CA ASP A 302 21.38 -13.44 6.85
C ASP A 302 20.67 -14.76 7.21
N TYR A 303 20.31 -14.94 8.49
CA TYR A 303 19.60 -16.13 8.94
C TYR A 303 18.19 -16.23 8.32
N VAL A 304 17.42 -15.14 8.34
CA VAL A 304 16.05 -15.13 7.81
C VAL A 304 16.05 -15.35 6.30
N ARG A 305 16.94 -14.71 5.55
CA ARG A 305 17.12 -14.98 4.11
C ARG A 305 17.39 -16.46 3.86
N LYS A 306 18.35 -17.04 4.58
CA LYS A 306 18.71 -18.46 4.48
C LYS A 306 17.54 -19.39 4.78
N MET A 307 16.71 -19.06 5.76
CA MET A 307 15.62 -19.94 6.22
C MET A 307 14.32 -19.78 5.43
N VAL A 308 14.06 -18.59 4.92
CA VAL A 308 12.76 -18.24 4.28
C VAL A 308 12.84 -18.30 2.76
N TRP A 309 13.86 -17.69 2.13
CA TRP A 309 13.90 -17.56 0.67
C TRP A 309 13.82 -18.89 -0.09
N PRO A 310 14.49 -19.99 0.32
CA PRO A 310 14.32 -21.28 -0.35
C PRO A 310 12.91 -21.87 -0.23
N LYS A 311 12.07 -21.39 0.70
CA LYS A 311 10.70 -21.85 0.92
C LYS A 311 9.67 -21.04 0.15
N LEU A 312 10.06 -19.92 -0.45
CA LEU A 312 9.18 -19.08 -1.25
C LEU A 312 8.63 -19.82 -2.48
N ASP A 313 9.33 -20.83 -2.98
CA ASP A 313 8.86 -21.70 -4.06
C ASP A 313 7.46 -22.28 -3.79
N LYS A 314 7.14 -22.57 -2.53
CA LYS A 314 5.85 -23.13 -2.12
C LYS A 314 4.72 -22.10 -2.12
N VAL A 315 5.05 -20.82 -2.08
CA VAL A 315 4.09 -19.72 -2.00
C VAL A 315 3.98 -18.98 -3.33
N LEU A 316 5.12 -18.58 -3.90
CA LEU A 316 5.19 -17.78 -5.12
C LEU A 316 5.28 -18.65 -6.39
N GLY A 317 5.60 -19.93 -6.24
CA GLY A 317 5.98 -20.81 -7.35
C GLY A 317 7.47 -20.71 -7.67
N LYS A 318 8.04 -21.82 -8.17
CA LYS A 318 9.48 -21.98 -8.41
C LYS A 318 10.05 -20.95 -9.37
N GLU A 319 9.38 -20.73 -10.49
CA GLU A 319 9.85 -19.80 -11.53
C GLU A 319 9.95 -18.36 -11.00
N LEU A 320 8.86 -17.85 -10.39
CA LEU A 320 8.85 -16.49 -9.83
C LEU A 320 9.87 -16.30 -8.71
N THR A 321 10.04 -17.33 -7.86
CA THR A 321 11.07 -17.29 -6.81
C THR A 321 12.48 -17.22 -7.38
N GLN A 322 12.78 -18.00 -8.42
CA GLN A 322 14.09 -17.99 -9.08
C GLN A 322 14.38 -16.63 -9.74
N GLU A 323 13.40 -16.06 -10.42
CA GLU A 323 13.53 -14.72 -10.99
C GLU A 323 13.78 -13.66 -9.89
N LEU A 324 12.98 -13.68 -8.81
CA LEU A 324 13.13 -12.77 -7.67
C LEU A 324 14.54 -12.84 -7.06
N ILE A 325 15.01 -14.05 -6.79
CA ILE A 325 16.35 -14.28 -6.25
C ILE A 325 17.41 -13.81 -7.25
N GLY A 326 17.24 -14.11 -8.54
CA GLY A 326 18.15 -13.68 -9.61
C GLY A 326 18.28 -12.16 -9.70
N GLU A 327 17.17 -11.43 -9.50
CA GLU A 327 17.12 -9.97 -9.57
C GLU A 327 17.72 -9.29 -8.33
N TYR A 328 17.46 -9.83 -7.11
CA TYR A 328 17.77 -9.11 -5.86
C TYR A 328 18.83 -9.76 -4.98
N ALA A 329 19.21 -11.05 -5.15
CA ALA A 329 20.19 -11.70 -4.30
C ALA A 329 21.66 -11.42 -4.66
N LYS A 330 21.92 -10.83 -5.83
CA LYS A 330 23.29 -10.59 -6.34
C LYS A 330 23.91 -9.27 -5.87
N LYS A 331 23.40 -8.72 -4.80
CA LYS A 331 23.88 -7.44 -4.23
C LYS A 331 24.60 -7.65 -2.91
#